data_d56cfefa77e69709beac5bdd19f0e3e8
#
_entry.id   d56cfefa77e69709beac5bdd19f0e3e8
#
_cell.length_a   1.000
_cell.length_b   1.000
_cell.length_c   1.000
_cell.angle_alpha   90.00
_cell.angle_beta   90.00
_cell.angle_gamma   90.00
#
_symmetry.space_group_name_H-M   'P 1'
#
loop_
_entity.id
_entity.type
_entity.pdbx_description
1 polymer ?
#
loop_
_entity_poly.entity_id
_entity_poly.type
_entity_poly.pdbx_seq_one_letter_code
_entity_poly.pdbx_strand_id
1 'polypeptide(L)'
;MKFEAIVGKGRKSIRKQVEDGFSNLPRGCYIELEKYAKEYILENLKQTDNNKRALIEMVRTFEEDTGLPLNLENFLLEYNMSLYDFYQNTGARSLFRLKKWAGIIEDDRDVDDKIYSMMTGFFHVNSARLLDYWIRYIDGNKVANNEEERIMRNMLYYTFYKKNPAKCGFQSIDEGIESVLKETFVRDEVLQILKYNRKHISFVAGRNEYSYLCPLDLHCRYNTNQIMAAFGLFTETESPEFREGVKRFEDKKTDIFFINLNKSEKDFSPSTMYEDYAINDKLFHWQSQSQDRQASAKIQRYINHKNTGDIISLFVREFKRLGSYTAPYTFLGNADYVKHEGERPVSFVWKLHNSIPADMLPKANKSIAL
;
A
#
# COMPACT_ATOMS: atom_id res chain seq x y z
N MET A 1 -11.80 33.54 -17.75
CA MET A 1 -11.63 32.69 -18.97
C MET A 1 -12.16 31.33 -18.62
N LYS A 2 -13.17 30.81 -19.34
CA LYS A 2 -13.68 29.45 -19.04
C LYS A 2 -12.65 28.45 -19.55
N PHE A 3 -12.21 27.54 -18.69
CA PHE A 3 -11.24 26.47 -19.04
C PHE A 3 -11.71 25.60 -20.22
N GLU A 4 -13.02 25.46 -20.43
CA GLU A 4 -13.63 24.76 -21.56
C GLU A 4 -13.19 25.25 -22.95
N ALA A 5 -12.69 26.49 -23.07
CA ALA A 5 -12.24 27.04 -24.35
C ALA A 5 -10.85 26.53 -24.77
N ILE A 6 -10.13 25.89 -23.88
CA ILE A 6 -8.73 25.43 -24.08
C ILE A 6 -8.66 23.97 -24.48
N VAL A 7 -9.73 23.20 -24.21
CA VAL A 7 -9.80 21.75 -24.47
C VAL A 7 -10.56 21.47 -25.74
N GLY A 8 -9.86 21.19 -26.83
CA GLY A 8 -10.47 20.72 -28.09
C GLY A 8 -10.49 19.19 -28.18
N LYS A 9 -11.44 18.63 -28.95
CA LYS A 9 -11.56 17.17 -29.20
C LYS A 9 -10.21 16.53 -29.60
N GLY A 10 -9.88 15.41 -29.00
CA GLY A 10 -8.66 14.63 -29.30
C GLY A 10 -7.38 15.11 -28.62
N ARG A 11 -7.46 15.76 -27.44
CA ARG A 11 -6.31 16.38 -26.76
C ARG A 11 -6.12 15.90 -25.34
N LYS A 12 -4.87 16.00 -24.81
CA LYS A 12 -4.51 15.66 -23.42
C LYS A 12 -5.56 16.17 -22.43
N SER A 13 -5.91 15.38 -21.42
CA SER A 13 -6.84 15.79 -20.37
C SER A 13 -6.41 17.13 -19.75
N ILE A 14 -7.36 17.89 -19.17
CA ILE A 14 -7.07 19.18 -18.49
C ILE A 14 -5.95 18.98 -17.46
N ARG A 15 -5.99 17.87 -16.72
CA ARG A 15 -4.98 17.53 -15.73
C ARG A 15 -3.59 17.40 -16.35
N LYS A 16 -3.47 16.65 -17.44
CA LYS A 16 -2.19 16.47 -18.15
C LYS A 16 -1.68 17.77 -18.77
N GLN A 17 -2.58 18.67 -19.17
CA GLN A 17 -2.20 20.01 -19.62
C GLN A 17 -1.72 20.90 -18.48
N VAL A 18 -2.29 20.75 -17.26
CA VAL A 18 -1.84 21.48 -16.07
C VAL A 18 -0.48 20.95 -15.59
N GLU A 19 -0.25 19.63 -15.69
CA GLU A 19 1.01 18.98 -15.27
C GLU A 19 2.15 19.21 -16.26
N ASP A 20 1.91 18.99 -17.57
CA ASP A 20 2.91 18.98 -18.63
C ASP A 20 2.99 20.32 -19.38
N GLY A 21 2.05 21.23 -19.14
CA GLY A 21 1.89 22.47 -19.90
C GLY A 21 0.83 22.38 -21.01
N PHE A 22 0.30 23.53 -21.39
CA PHE A 22 -0.80 23.65 -22.35
C PHE A 22 -0.26 23.58 -23.80
N SER A 23 -0.52 22.44 -24.46
CA SER A 23 0.00 22.17 -25.82
C SER A 23 -0.70 22.96 -26.95
N ASN A 24 -1.81 23.63 -26.66
CA ASN A 24 -2.67 24.31 -27.65
C ASN A 24 -2.58 25.81 -27.67
N LEU A 25 -1.50 26.36 -27.11
CA LEU A 25 -1.24 27.80 -27.18
C LEU A 25 -0.66 28.20 -28.54
N PRO A 26 -0.91 29.43 -29.02
CA PRO A 26 -0.23 29.97 -30.17
C PRO A 26 1.29 29.88 -30.03
N ARG A 27 2.01 29.80 -31.16
CA ARG A 27 3.49 29.77 -31.13
C ARG A 27 4.03 30.98 -30.38
N GLY A 28 4.92 30.72 -29.41
CA GLY A 28 5.50 31.75 -28.55
C GLY A 28 4.72 32.10 -27.29
N CYS A 29 3.54 31.48 -27.07
CA CYS A 29 2.79 31.63 -25.83
C CYS A 29 3.01 30.37 -24.94
N TYR A 30 3.19 30.62 -23.64
CA TYR A 30 3.20 29.57 -22.63
C TYR A 30 2.42 30.04 -21.40
N ILE A 31 1.90 29.09 -20.63
CA ILE A 31 1.28 29.34 -19.33
C ILE A 31 2.11 28.58 -18.30
N GLU A 32 2.69 29.33 -17.37
CA GLU A 32 3.37 28.78 -16.20
C GLU A 32 2.47 28.98 -15.00
N LEU A 33 2.22 27.90 -14.28
CA LEU A 33 1.45 27.92 -13.05
C LEU A 33 2.41 27.77 -11.87
N GLU A 34 2.28 28.68 -10.90
CA GLU A 34 2.98 28.50 -9.62
C GLU A 34 2.65 27.13 -9.03
N LYS A 35 3.62 26.54 -8.32
CA LYS A 35 3.49 25.21 -7.73
C LYS A 35 2.21 25.07 -6.90
N TYR A 36 1.92 26.04 -6.04
CA TYR A 36 0.70 26.07 -5.21
C TYR A 36 -0.59 26.14 -6.05
N ALA A 37 -0.61 27.00 -7.06
CA ALA A 37 -1.77 27.12 -7.96
C ALA A 37 -1.99 25.83 -8.77
N LYS A 38 -0.89 25.20 -9.22
CA LYS A 38 -0.93 23.93 -9.92
C LYS A 38 -1.51 22.82 -9.02
N GLU A 39 -1.01 22.69 -7.80
CA GLU A 39 -1.50 21.71 -6.81
C GLU A 39 -2.99 21.96 -6.47
N TYR A 40 -3.37 23.21 -6.25
CA TYR A 40 -4.76 23.58 -5.98
C TYR A 40 -5.72 23.25 -7.14
N ILE A 41 -5.32 23.52 -8.38
CA ILE A 41 -6.11 23.19 -9.57
C ILE A 41 -6.24 21.67 -9.71
N LEU A 42 -5.14 20.93 -9.54
CA LEU A 42 -5.14 19.47 -9.63
C LEU A 42 -6.00 18.82 -8.56
N GLU A 43 -6.01 19.37 -7.36
CA GLU A 43 -6.83 18.89 -6.24
C GLU A 43 -8.33 19.16 -6.48
N ASN A 44 -8.67 20.34 -7.00
CA ASN A 44 -10.05 20.67 -7.36
C ASN A 44 -10.55 19.90 -8.59
N LEU A 45 -9.68 19.61 -9.56
CA LEU A 45 -10.01 18.72 -10.68
C LEU A 45 -10.30 17.30 -10.18
N LYS A 46 -9.57 16.80 -9.18
CA LYS A 46 -9.90 15.52 -8.52
C LYS A 46 -11.31 15.51 -7.95
N GLN A 47 -11.77 16.59 -7.33
CA GLN A 47 -13.11 16.68 -6.74
C GLN A 47 -14.24 16.75 -7.78
N THR A 48 -14.00 17.40 -8.92
CA THR A 48 -14.99 17.52 -10.01
C THR A 48 -15.10 16.27 -10.86
N ASP A 49 -14.00 15.55 -11.07
CA ASP A 49 -13.97 14.34 -11.90
C ASP A 49 -14.55 13.09 -11.18
N ASN A 50 -14.79 13.18 -9.87
CA ASN A 50 -15.26 12.07 -9.05
C ASN A 50 -16.78 11.90 -8.98
N ASN A 51 -17.53 12.63 -9.77
CA ASN A 51 -18.98 12.44 -9.87
C ASN A 51 -19.28 11.14 -10.64
N LYS A 52 -20.08 10.25 -10.07
CA LYS A 52 -20.48 8.97 -10.68
C LYS A 52 -20.93 9.11 -12.15
N ARG A 53 -21.67 10.19 -12.49
CA ARG A 53 -22.11 10.44 -13.87
C ARG A 53 -20.98 10.77 -14.81
N ALA A 54 -20.04 11.61 -14.36
CA ALA A 54 -18.85 11.95 -15.13
C ALA A 54 -17.99 10.70 -15.41
N LEU A 55 -17.78 9.86 -14.40
CA LEU A 55 -17.03 8.62 -14.54
C LEU A 55 -17.68 7.62 -15.49
N ILE A 56 -19.02 7.50 -15.45
CA ILE A 56 -19.77 6.67 -16.40
C ILE A 56 -19.57 7.18 -17.82
N GLU A 57 -19.61 8.49 -18.04
CA GLU A 57 -19.42 9.08 -19.36
C GLU A 57 -17.97 8.90 -19.83
N MET A 58 -16.98 9.15 -18.97
CA MET A 58 -15.56 8.88 -19.26
C MET A 58 -15.30 7.43 -19.70
N VAL A 59 -15.97 6.47 -19.06
CA VAL A 59 -15.86 5.05 -19.43
C VAL A 59 -16.55 4.76 -20.74
N ARG A 60 -17.72 5.38 -21.00
CA ARG A 60 -18.52 5.18 -22.21
C ARG A 60 -17.82 5.68 -23.47
N THR A 61 -17.18 6.84 -23.38
CA THR A 61 -16.52 7.48 -24.54
C THR A 61 -15.04 7.14 -24.66
N PHE A 62 -14.47 6.38 -23.70
CA PHE A 62 -13.03 6.15 -23.57
C PHE A 62 -12.36 5.70 -24.87
N GLU A 63 -12.88 4.64 -25.48
CA GLU A 63 -12.28 4.05 -26.68
C GLU A 63 -12.42 4.96 -27.91
N GLU A 64 -13.55 5.69 -28.01
CA GLU A 64 -13.78 6.67 -29.08
C GLU A 64 -12.84 7.88 -28.92
N ASP A 65 -12.67 8.38 -27.70
CA ASP A 65 -11.88 9.59 -27.41
C ASP A 65 -10.38 9.33 -27.46
N THR A 66 -9.92 8.14 -27.08
CA THR A 66 -8.49 7.82 -26.94
C THR A 66 -7.93 6.92 -28.04
N GLY A 67 -8.77 6.12 -28.69
CA GLY A 67 -8.35 5.07 -29.60
C GLY A 67 -7.69 3.87 -28.91
N LEU A 68 -7.73 3.82 -27.57
CA LEU A 68 -7.12 2.75 -26.76
C LEU A 68 -8.20 1.81 -26.21
N PRO A 69 -7.89 0.51 -26.05
CA PRO A 69 -8.82 -0.42 -25.40
C PRO A 69 -9.07 -0.04 -23.95
N LEU A 70 -10.33 -0.09 -23.53
CA LEU A 70 -10.74 0.21 -22.15
C LEU A 70 -10.33 -0.91 -21.19
N ASN A 71 -9.22 -0.72 -20.52
CA ASN A 71 -8.73 -1.53 -19.40
C ASN A 71 -8.28 -0.62 -18.25
N LEU A 72 -8.00 -1.21 -17.08
CA LEU A 72 -7.65 -0.45 -15.88
C LEU A 72 -6.43 0.44 -16.07
N GLU A 73 -5.35 -0.11 -16.67
CA GLU A 73 -4.12 0.65 -16.90
C GLU A 73 -4.33 1.86 -17.81
N ASN A 74 -4.93 1.65 -18.98
CA ASN A 74 -5.17 2.73 -19.93
C ASN A 74 -6.08 3.80 -19.33
N PHE A 75 -7.11 3.40 -18.58
CA PHE A 75 -8.01 4.32 -17.91
C PHE A 75 -7.30 5.16 -16.85
N LEU A 76 -6.52 4.52 -15.96
CA LEU A 76 -5.77 5.23 -14.93
C LEU A 76 -4.75 6.20 -15.51
N LEU A 77 -4.02 5.80 -16.56
CA LEU A 77 -3.02 6.63 -17.20
C LEU A 77 -3.64 7.83 -17.93
N GLU A 78 -4.71 7.63 -18.69
CA GLU A 78 -5.37 8.70 -19.43
C GLU A 78 -5.89 9.80 -18.50
N TYR A 79 -6.56 9.40 -17.41
CA TYR A 79 -7.13 10.36 -16.46
C TYR A 79 -6.20 10.71 -15.31
N ASN A 80 -4.96 10.23 -15.33
CA ASN A 80 -3.94 10.42 -14.30
C ASN A 80 -4.48 10.14 -12.88
N MET A 81 -5.20 9.04 -12.73
CA MET A 81 -5.75 8.56 -11.47
C MET A 81 -4.82 7.54 -10.83
N SER A 82 -4.71 7.55 -9.51
CA SER A 82 -4.15 6.42 -8.78
C SER A 82 -5.21 5.32 -8.60
N LEU A 83 -4.75 4.09 -8.30
CA LEU A 83 -5.66 3.01 -7.91
C LEU A 83 -6.56 3.41 -6.74
N TYR A 84 -6.01 4.12 -5.73
CA TYR A 84 -6.79 4.60 -4.60
C TYR A 84 -7.89 5.58 -5.03
N ASP A 85 -7.55 6.58 -5.84
CA ASP A 85 -8.51 7.56 -6.33
C ASP A 85 -9.65 6.87 -7.10
N PHE A 86 -9.30 5.95 -8.01
CA PHE A 86 -10.28 5.21 -8.80
C PHE A 86 -11.24 4.41 -7.92
N TYR A 87 -10.73 3.50 -7.09
CA TYR A 87 -11.56 2.60 -6.28
C TYR A 87 -12.25 3.29 -5.10
N GLN A 88 -11.70 4.38 -4.58
CA GLN A 88 -12.28 5.13 -3.48
C GLN A 88 -13.41 6.04 -3.93
N ASN A 89 -13.25 6.69 -5.09
CA ASN A 89 -14.10 7.81 -5.49
C ASN A 89 -15.21 7.40 -6.47
N THR A 90 -15.05 6.30 -7.22
CA THR A 90 -16.06 5.88 -8.21
C THR A 90 -17.36 5.35 -7.60
N GLY A 91 -17.33 4.87 -6.35
CA GLY A 91 -18.44 4.14 -5.75
C GLY A 91 -18.75 2.81 -6.44
N ALA A 92 -18.23 2.58 -7.65
CA ALA A 92 -18.37 1.31 -8.38
C ALA A 92 -17.53 0.20 -7.74
N ARG A 93 -16.42 0.57 -7.11
CA ARG A 93 -15.46 -0.33 -6.47
C ARG A 93 -14.80 -1.35 -7.43
N SER A 94 -15.05 -1.23 -8.72
CA SER A 94 -14.42 -2.01 -9.79
C SER A 94 -14.64 -1.38 -11.17
N LEU A 95 -13.72 -1.63 -12.09
CA LEU A 95 -13.89 -1.24 -13.49
C LEU A 95 -15.01 -2.06 -14.16
N PHE A 96 -15.16 -3.34 -13.79
CA PHE A 96 -16.23 -4.18 -14.29
C PHE A 96 -17.62 -3.58 -13.97
N ARG A 97 -17.86 -3.23 -12.69
CA ARG A 97 -19.12 -2.62 -12.26
C ARG A 97 -19.33 -1.26 -12.91
N LEU A 98 -18.28 -0.49 -13.13
CA LEU A 98 -18.35 0.80 -13.81
C LEU A 98 -18.73 0.64 -15.30
N LYS A 99 -18.19 -0.38 -15.99
CA LYS A 99 -18.59 -0.78 -17.35
C LYS A 99 -20.07 -1.19 -17.42
N LYS A 100 -20.59 -1.92 -16.42
CA LYS A 100 -22.01 -2.23 -16.30
C LYS A 100 -22.85 -0.95 -16.20
N TRP A 101 -22.47 -0.02 -15.33
CA TRP A 101 -23.19 1.25 -15.17
C TRP A 101 -23.14 2.12 -16.44
N ALA A 102 -22.07 1.99 -17.22
CA ALA A 102 -21.93 2.66 -18.51
C ALA A 102 -22.72 1.99 -19.65
N GLY A 103 -23.29 0.80 -19.42
CA GLY A 103 -23.99 0.02 -20.44
C GLY A 103 -23.08 -0.63 -21.48
N ILE A 104 -21.78 -0.77 -21.19
CA ILE A 104 -20.81 -1.44 -22.07
C ILE A 104 -20.89 -2.96 -21.92
N ILE A 105 -21.22 -3.43 -20.73
CA ILE A 105 -21.36 -4.86 -20.42
C ILE A 105 -22.81 -5.11 -19.98
N GLU A 106 -23.48 -6.03 -20.67
CA GLU A 106 -24.75 -6.61 -20.28
C GLU A 106 -24.47 -7.90 -19.50
N ASP A 107 -24.43 -7.81 -18.19
CA ASP A 107 -24.16 -8.93 -17.29
C ASP A 107 -24.97 -8.74 -16.01
N ASP A 108 -25.86 -9.68 -15.71
CA ASP A 108 -26.71 -9.63 -14.51
C ASP A 108 -25.94 -10.02 -13.23
N ARG A 109 -24.76 -10.65 -13.38
CA ARG A 109 -23.95 -11.03 -12.23
C ARG A 109 -23.47 -9.79 -11.49
N ASP A 110 -23.53 -9.84 -10.19
CA ASP A 110 -22.88 -8.88 -9.30
C ASP A 110 -22.22 -9.63 -8.17
N VAL A 111 -21.14 -9.07 -7.67
CA VAL A 111 -20.36 -9.66 -6.58
C VAL A 111 -20.64 -8.87 -5.32
N ASP A 112 -20.66 -9.56 -4.19
CA ASP A 112 -20.76 -8.92 -2.88
C ASP A 112 -19.70 -7.80 -2.76
N ASP A 113 -20.14 -6.64 -2.32
CA ASP A 113 -19.27 -5.49 -2.05
C ASP A 113 -18.09 -5.82 -1.15
N LYS A 114 -18.20 -6.86 -0.32
CA LYS A 114 -17.12 -7.38 0.49
C LYS A 114 -15.95 -7.89 -0.35
N ILE A 115 -16.23 -8.58 -1.48
CA ILE A 115 -15.20 -9.07 -2.40
C ILE A 115 -14.45 -7.90 -3.02
N TYR A 116 -15.17 -6.88 -3.50
CA TYR A 116 -14.54 -5.67 -4.02
C TYR A 116 -13.69 -4.95 -2.96
N SER A 117 -14.15 -4.94 -1.71
CA SER A 117 -13.37 -4.36 -0.61
C SER A 117 -12.04 -5.09 -0.35
N MET A 118 -11.97 -6.39 -0.65
CA MET A 118 -10.75 -7.18 -0.52
C MET A 118 -9.67 -6.75 -1.52
N MET A 119 -10.04 -6.25 -2.70
CA MET A 119 -9.08 -5.79 -3.71
C MET A 119 -8.20 -4.64 -3.23
N THR A 120 -8.67 -3.86 -2.23
CA THR A 120 -7.88 -2.77 -1.64
C THR A 120 -6.56 -3.23 -1.05
N GLY A 121 -6.46 -4.50 -0.67
CA GLY A 121 -5.24 -5.13 -0.16
C GLY A 121 -4.12 -5.25 -1.19
N PHE A 122 -4.41 -5.03 -2.48
CA PHE A 122 -3.44 -5.15 -3.57
C PHE A 122 -2.86 -3.81 -4.03
N PHE A 123 -3.54 -2.69 -3.78
CA PHE A 123 -3.19 -1.38 -4.38
C PHE A 123 -1.78 -0.89 -4.04
N HIS A 124 -1.26 -1.27 -2.88
CA HIS A 124 0.05 -0.81 -2.39
C HIS A 124 1.19 -1.75 -2.73
N VAL A 125 0.91 -2.96 -3.22
CA VAL A 125 1.92 -4.00 -3.40
C VAL A 125 2.90 -3.58 -4.50
N ASN A 126 4.18 -3.50 -4.16
CA ASN A 126 5.25 -3.04 -5.03
C ASN A 126 6.54 -3.88 -4.92
N SER A 127 6.47 -5.09 -4.34
CA SER A 127 7.54 -6.09 -4.45
C SER A 127 7.41 -6.82 -5.78
N ALA A 128 8.40 -6.66 -6.65
CA ALA A 128 8.41 -7.29 -7.97
C ALA A 128 8.27 -8.81 -7.88
N ARG A 129 9.01 -9.44 -6.97
CA ARG A 129 9.00 -10.88 -6.72
C ARG A 129 7.63 -11.40 -6.30
N LEU A 130 7.01 -10.70 -5.36
CA LEU A 130 5.69 -11.05 -4.84
C LEU A 130 4.63 -10.90 -5.94
N LEU A 131 4.69 -9.82 -6.72
CA LEU A 131 3.80 -9.57 -7.84
C LEU A 131 3.97 -10.62 -8.94
N ASP A 132 5.20 -10.95 -9.32
CA ASP A 132 5.48 -11.97 -10.34
C ASP A 132 4.93 -13.35 -9.94
N TYR A 133 5.08 -13.73 -8.65
CA TYR A 133 4.51 -14.97 -8.13
C TYR A 133 2.98 -14.93 -8.12
N TRP A 134 2.35 -13.86 -7.61
CA TRP A 134 0.90 -13.76 -7.52
C TRP A 134 0.22 -13.70 -8.89
N ILE A 135 0.82 -12.97 -9.85
CA ILE A 135 0.33 -12.95 -11.24
C ILE A 135 0.34 -14.37 -11.81
N ARG A 136 1.48 -15.07 -11.70
CA ARG A 136 1.61 -16.44 -12.18
C ARG A 136 0.61 -17.39 -11.53
N TYR A 137 0.44 -17.30 -10.21
CA TYR A 137 -0.49 -18.14 -9.45
C TYR A 137 -1.95 -17.92 -9.87
N ILE A 138 -2.37 -16.66 -9.99
CA ILE A 138 -3.74 -16.29 -10.36
C ILE A 138 -4.02 -16.59 -11.83
N ASP A 139 -3.04 -16.44 -12.72
CA ASP A 139 -3.17 -16.69 -14.17
C ASP A 139 -3.20 -18.18 -14.54
N GLY A 140 -3.19 -19.06 -13.54
CA GLY A 140 -3.49 -20.50 -13.71
C GLY A 140 -2.40 -21.47 -13.27
N ASN A 141 -1.16 -21.04 -13.04
CA ASN A 141 -0.11 -21.90 -12.49
C ASN A 141 -0.12 -21.87 -10.96
N LYS A 142 -1.09 -22.57 -10.37
CA LYS A 142 -1.36 -22.59 -8.91
C LYS A 142 -0.35 -23.44 -8.11
N VAL A 143 0.91 -23.49 -8.53
CA VAL A 143 1.95 -24.28 -7.87
C VAL A 143 2.84 -23.38 -7.01
N ALA A 144 3.07 -23.79 -5.77
CA ALA A 144 4.15 -23.27 -4.93
C ALA A 144 5.32 -24.27 -5.00
N ASN A 145 6.38 -23.91 -5.71
CA ASN A 145 7.50 -24.82 -6.01
C ASN A 145 8.46 -24.99 -4.82
N ASN A 146 8.43 -24.07 -3.88
CA ASN A 146 9.33 -24.04 -2.73
C ASN A 146 8.64 -23.38 -1.52
N GLU A 147 9.32 -23.39 -0.38
CA GLU A 147 8.78 -22.83 0.87
C GLU A 147 8.54 -21.31 0.78
N GLU A 148 9.40 -20.55 0.10
CA GLU A 148 9.21 -19.11 -0.09
C GLU A 148 7.89 -18.83 -0.83
N GLU A 149 7.62 -19.57 -1.91
CA GLU A 149 6.37 -19.45 -2.65
C GLU A 149 5.13 -19.89 -1.84
N ARG A 150 5.29 -20.89 -0.94
CA ARG A 150 4.21 -21.25 0.00
C ARG A 150 3.87 -20.09 0.94
N ILE A 151 4.89 -19.40 1.46
CA ILE A 151 4.68 -18.21 2.29
C ILE A 151 4.02 -17.10 1.45
N MET A 152 4.48 -16.85 0.21
CA MET A 152 3.87 -15.86 -0.68
C MET A 152 2.41 -16.19 -1.03
N ARG A 153 2.06 -17.48 -1.17
CA ARG A 153 0.67 -17.94 -1.32
C ARG A 153 -0.16 -17.64 -0.07
N ASN A 154 0.38 -17.89 1.11
CA ASN A 154 -0.27 -17.52 2.37
C ASN A 154 -0.50 -16.01 2.45
N MET A 155 0.49 -15.20 2.05
CA MET A 155 0.34 -13.75 1.97
C MET A 155 -0.79 -13.35 1.00
N LEU A 156 -0.95 -14.03 -0.13
CA LEU A 156 -2.06 -13.81 -1.07
C LEU A 156 -3.41 -14.09 -0.40
N TYR A 157 -3.56 -15.22 0.26
CA TYR A 157 -4.78 -15.54 1.02
C TYR A 157 -5.09 -14.46 2.06
N TYR A 158 -4.11 -14.08 2.88
CA TYR A 158 -4.27 -13.07 3.93
C TYR A 158 -4.36 -11.63 3.41
N THR A 159 -4.19 -11.43 2.11
CA THR A 159 -4.58 -10.18 1.45
C THR A 159 -6.09 -10.10 1.27
N PHE A 160 -6.76 -11.21 0.99
CA PHE A 160 -8.22 -11.30 0.91
C PHE A 160 -8.88 -11.43 2.29
N TYR A 161 -8.34 -12.27 3.17
CA TYR A 161 -8.98 -12.68 4.42
C TYR A 161 -8.17 -12.25 5.65
N LYS A 162 -8.88 -12.05 6.78
CA LYS A 162 -8.25 -11.66 8.05
C LYS A 162 -8.09 -12.83 9.03
N LYS A 163 -8.65 -13.99 8.70
CA LYS A 163 -8.67 -15.18 9.54
C LYS A 163 -8.23 -16.40 8.74
N ASN A 164 -7.78 -17.43 9.43
CA ASN A 164 -7.38 -18.68 8.78
C ASN A 164 -8.54 -19.36 8.04
N PRO A 165 -8.26 -20.28 7.10
CA PRO A 165 -9.27 -20.94 6.28
C PRO A 165 -10.43 -21.50 7.07
N ALA A 166 -10.19 -22.28 8.10
CA ALA A 166 -11.24 -22.92 8.90
C ALA A 166 -12.21 -21.89 9.53
N LYS A 167 -11.70 -20.76 10.00
CA LYS A 167 -12.54 -19.66 10.53
C LYS A 167 -13.31 -18.89 9.46
N CYS A 168 -12.96 -19.06 8.19
CA CYS A 168 -13.65 -18.48 7.04
C CYS A 168 -14.55 -19.48 6.32
N GLY A 169 -14.61 -20.75 6.77
CA GLY A 169 -15.42 -21.81 6.19
C GLY A 169 -14.75 -22.57 5.05
N PHE A 170 -13.42 -22.48 4.93
CA PHE A 170 -12.63 -23.20 3.92
C PHE A 170 -11.78 -24.29 4.54
N GLN A 171 -11.51 -25.34 3.76
CA GLN A 171 -10.64 -26.45 4.16
C GLN A 171 -9.15 -26.12 4.00
N SER A 172 -8.82 -25.21 3.06
CA SER A 172 -7.44 -24.84 2.74
C SER A 172 -7.31 -23.38 2.31
N ILE A 173 -6.07 -22.90 2.29
CA ILE A 173 -5.70 -21.59 1.72
C ILE A 173 -6.09 -21.52 0.24
N ASP A 174 -5.84 -22.59 -0.52
CA ASP A 174 -6.13 -22.62 -1.96
C ASP A 174 -7.63 -22.54 -2.21
N GLU A 175 -8.46 -23.24 -1.47
CA GLU A 175 -9.92 -23.14 -1.55
C GLU A 175 -10.41 -21.70 -1.26
N GLY A 176 -9.85 -21.08 -0.24
CA GLY A 176 -10.19 -19.68 0.08
C GLY A 176 -9.83 -18.72 -1.04
N ILE A 177 -8.66 -18.84 -1.66
CA ILE A 177 -8.25 -18.03 -2.81
C ILE A 177 -9.18 -18.31 -4.00
N GLU A 178 -9.46 -19.56 -4.29
CA GLU A 178 -10.35 -19.97 -5.38
C GLU A 178 -11.76 -19.43 -5.22
N SER A 179 -12.27 -19.40 -3.99
CA SER A 179 -13.62 -18.90 -3.69
C SER A 179 -13.83 -17.44 -4.11
N VAL A 180 -12.76 -16.61 -4.07
CA VAL A 180 -12.80 -15.21 -4.53
C VAL A 180 -12.59 -15.13 -6.04
N LEU A 181 -11.66 -15.94 -6.58
CA LEU A 181 -11.21 -15.87 -7.96
C LEU A 181 -12.04 -16.73 -8.93
N LYS A 182 -13.06 -17.44 -8.43
CA LYS A 182 -13.97 -18.23 -9.28
C LYS A 182 -14.76 -17.37 -10.29
N GLU A 183 -15.07 -16.13 -9.90
CA GLU A 183 -15.67 -15.16 -10.79
C GLU A 183 -14.58 -14.58 -11.69
N THR A 184 -14.69 -14.85 -12.99
CA THR A 184 -13.67 -14.48 -13.98
C THR A 184 -13.38 -12.99 -13.99
N PHE A 185 -14.41 -12.14 -13.86
CA PHE A 185 -14.23 -10.69 -13.86
C PHE A 185 -13.53 -10.17 -12.58
N VAL A 186 -13.69 -10.83 -11.42
CA VAL A 186 -12.92 -10.51 -10.20
C VAL A 186 -11.46 -10.88 -10.39
N ARG A 187 -11.22 -12.09 -10.89
CA ARG A 187 -9.87 -12.56 -11.21
C ARG A 187 -9.16 -11.62 -12.19
N ASP A 188 -9.84 -11.26 -13.27
CA ASP A 188 -9.28 -10.41 -14.32
C ASP A 188 -8.98 -9.00 -13.80
N GLU A 189 -9.82 -8.44 -12.92
CA GLU A 189 -9.58 -7.14 -12.31
C GLU A 189 -8.41 -7.19 -11.32
N VAL A 190 -8.30 -8.22 -10.48
CA VAL A 190 -7.15 -8.42 -9.59
C VAL A 190 -5.86 -8.54 -10.42
N LEU A 191 -5.87 -9.32 -11.50
CA LEU A 191 -4.73 -9.42 -12.41
C LEU A 191 -4.35 -8.07 -13.04
N GLN A 192 -5.32 -7.26 -13.44
CA GLN A 192 -5.05 -5.92 -13.95
C GLN A 192 -4.38 -5.03 -12.90
N ILE A 193 -4.84 -5.06 -11.64
CA ILE A 193 -4.23 -4.33 -10.52
C ILE A 193 -2.77 -4.78 -10.32
N LEU A 194 -2.53 -6.08 -10.26
CA LEU A 194 -1.18 -6.64 -10.05
C LEU A 194 -0.23 -6.32 -11.22
N LYS A 195 -0.70 -6.47 -12.46
CA LYS A 195 0.07 -6.15 -13.67
C LYS A 195 0.37 -4.65 -13.76
N TYR A 196 -0.61 -3.80 -13.43
CA TYR A 196 -0.42 -2.36 -13.31
C TYR A 196 0.69 -2.03 -12.29
N ASN A 197 0.58 -2.54 -11.06
CA ASN A 197 1.59 -2.32 -10.04
C ASN A 197 2.97 -2.80 -10.49
N ARG A 198 3.05 -4.00 -11.09
CA ARG A 198 4.32 -4.58 -11.56
C ARG A 198 5.02 -3.70 -12.60
N LYS A 199 4.26 -3.15 -13.51
CA LYS A 199 4.77 -2.27 -14.58
C LYS A 199 5.23 -0.89 -14.05
N HIS A 200 4.61 -0.43 -12.96
CA HIS A 200 4.87 0.91 -12.41
C HIS A 200 5.82 0.92 -11.20
N ILE A 201 6.55 -0.19 -10.96
CA ILE A 201 7.66 -0.19 -9.99
C ILE A 201 8.80 0.66 -10.56
N SER A 202 9.17 1.72 -9.82
CA SER A 202 10.19 2.69 -10.23
C SER A 202 11.54 2.50 -9.52
N PHE A 203 11.70 1.42 -8.73
CA PHE A 203 12.92 1.16 -7.97
C PHE A 203 13.25 -0.33 -7.97
N VAL A 204 14.49 -0.66 -7.67
CA VAL A 204 14.93 -2.03 -7.45
C VAL A 204 14.96 -2.29 -5.95
N ALA A 205 14.08 -3.17 -5.49
CA ALA A 205 14.02 -3.53 -4.08
C ALA A 205 15.22 -4.39 -3.67
N GLY A 206 15.82 -4.08 -2.52
CA GLY A 206 16.80 -4.94 -1.88
C GLY A 206 16.15 -6.16 -1.23
N ARG A 207 16.96 -7.19 -0.96
CA ARG A 207 16.55 -8.33 -0.13
C ARG A 207 16.63 -7.95 1.34
N ASN A 208 15.82 -8.59 2.17
CA ASN A 208 15.99 -8.49 3.61
C ASN A 208 17.26 -9.24 4.08
N GLU A 209 17.70 -8.93 5.30
CA GLU A 209 18.92 -9.46 5.90
C GLU A 209 18.65 -10.58 6.94
N TYR A 210 17.48 -11.22 6.88
CA TYR A 210 17.16 -12.31 7.79
C TYR A 210 17.95 -13.57 7.45
N SER A 211 18.40 -14.29 8.48
CA SER A 211 19.04 -15.60 8.35
C SER A 211 18.02 -16.73 8.11
N TYR A 212 16.74 -16.42 8.22
CA TYR A 212 15.61 -17.31 7.97
C TYR A 212 14.78 -16.84 6.77
N LEU A 213 13.97 -17.72 6.24
CA LEU A 213 13.16 -17.45 5.07
C LEU A 213 12.03 -16.47 5.40
N CYS A 214 12.01 -15.33 4.71
CA CYS A 214 10.96 -14.31 4.79
C CYS A 214 10.87 -13.58 3.44
N PRO A 215 9.76 -13.65 2.71
CA PRO A 215 9.65 -13.13 1.35
C PRO A 215 9.40 -11.61 1.27
N LEU A 216 9.77 -10.86 2.29
CA LEU A 216 9.65 -9.41 2.29
C LEU A 216 10.88 -8.77 1.63
N ASP A 217 10.65 -7.88 0.68
CA ASP A 217 11.68 -7.08 0.04
C ASP A 217 11.81 -5.72 0.72
N LEU A 218 13.05 -5.24 0.84
CA LEU A 218 13.38 -3.98 1.50
C LEU A 218 12.72 -2.81 0.75
N HIS A 219 12.19 -1.85 1.50
CA HIS A 219 11.50 -0.66 1.04
C HIS A 219 10.17 -0.91 0.31
N CYS A 220 9.74 -2.17 0.22
CA CYS A 220 8.43 -2.52 -0.28
C CYS A 220 7.33 -2.32 0.78
N ARG A 221 6.10 -2.20 0.29
CA ARG A 221 4.91 -1.91 1.11
C ARG A 221 4.11 -3.17 1.35
N TYR A 222 3.68 -3.33 2.59
CA TYR A 222 2.89 -4.48 3.03
C TYR A 222 1.82 -4.06 4.03
N ASN A 223 0.66 -4.68 4.00
CA ASN A 223 -0.29 -4.54 5.08
C ASN A 223 0.07 -5.48 6.25
N THR A 224 -0.54 -5.27 7.41
CA THR A 224 -0.26 -6.06 8.62
C THR A 224 -0.45 -7.56 8.39
N ASN A 225 -1.50 -7.99 7.67
CA ASN A 225 -1.77 -9.41 7.44
C ASN A 225 -0.69 -10.07 6.56
N GLN A 226 -0.23 -9.36 5.53
CA GLN A 226 0.88 -9.81 4.68
C GLN A 226 2.16 -9.97 5.50
N ILE A 227 2.46 -9.02 6.40
CA ILE A 227 3.62 -9.10 7.28
C ILE A 227 3.49 -10.29 8.23
N MET A 228 2.34 -10.48 8.88
CA MET A 228 2.13 -11.60 9.79
C MET A 228 2.22 -12.97 9.09
N ALA A 229 1.74 -13.06 7.86
CA ALA A 229 1.89 -14.26 7.03
C ALA A 229 3.36 -14.50 6.63
N ALA A 230 4.08 -13.44 6.25
CA ALA A 230 5.49 -13.53 5.88
C ALA A 230 6.39 -14.01 7.03
N PHE A 231 6.06 -13.65 8.27
CA PHE A 231 6.76 -14.12 9.47
C PHE A 231 6.22 -15.46 10.01
N GLY A 232 5.19 -16.04 9.40
CA GLY A 232 4.63 -17.33 9.79
C GLY A 232 3.72 -17.30 11.03
N LEU A 233 3.23 -16.12 11.45
CA LEU A 233 2.21 -16.01 12.49
C LEU A 233 0.82 -16.36 11.96
N PHE A 234 0.57 -15.98 10.70
CA PHE A 234 -0.66 -16.30 9.99
C PHE A 234 -0.36 -17.47 9.05
N THR A 235 -0.95 -18.62 9.38
CA THR A 235 -0.73 -19.89 8.70
C THR A 235 -2.06 -20.47 8.21
N GLU A 236 -2.06 -21.66 7.69
CA GLU A 236 -3.28 -22.36 7.28
C GLU A 236 -4.21 -22.66 8.46
N THR A 237 -3.63 -22.87 9.65
CA THR A 237 -4.37 -23.25 10.86
C THR A 237 -4.53 -22.14 11.88
N GLU A 238 -3.66 -21.12 11.84
CA GLU A 238 -3.60 -20.09 12.86
C GLU A 238 -3.66 -18.67 12.27
N SER A 239 -4.39 -17.81 12.97
CA SER A 239 -4.42 -16.37 12.71
C SER A 239 -4.83 -15.65 14.00
N PRO A 240 -3.92 -15.55 14.98
CA PRO A 240 -4.22 -14.89 16.25
C PRO A 240 -4.49 -13.39 16.03
N GLU A 241 -5.33 -12.83 16.89
CA GLU A 241 -5.55 -11.37 16.86
C GLU A 241 -4.27 -10.63 17.22
N PHE A 242 -3.98 -9.59 16.45
CA PHE A 242 -2.84 -8.72 16.69
C PHE A 242 -3.28 -7.25 16.65
N ARG A 243 -3.03 -6.52 17.74
CA ARG A 243 -3.42 -5.10 17.88
C ARG A 243 -2.29 -4.22 18.40
N GLU A 244 -1.13 -4.80 18.67
CA GLU A 244 0.00 -4.10 19.27
C GLU A 244 0.88 -3.37 18.24
N GLY A 245 1.64 -2.37 18.70
CA GLY A 245 2.64 -1.67 17.89
C GLY A 245 3.97 -2.43 17.75
N VAL A 246 4.15 -3.54 18.48
CA VAL A 246 5.34 -4.39 18.43
C VAL A 246 4.95 -5.86 18.46
N LYS A 247 5.70 -6.71 17.75
CA LYS A 247 5.51 -8.17 17.78
C LYS A 247 6.85 -8.88 17.88
N ARG A 248 6.96 -9.77 18.85
CA ARG A 248 8.08 -10.69 19.01
C ARG A 248 7.80 -12.03 18.33
N PHE A 249 8.77 -12.53 17.59
CA PHE A 249 8.86 -13.89 17.04
C PHE A 249 10.01 -14.59 17.75
N GLU A 250 9.68 -15.43 18.74
CA GLU A 250 10.70 -16.05 19.62
C GLU A 250 11.59 -17.04 18.86
N ASP A 251 10.97 -17.84 17.98
CA ASP A 251 11.66 -18.82 17.13
C ASP A 251 12.66 -18.19 16.16
N LYS A 252 12.44 -16.92 15.80
CA LYS A 252 13.25 -16.12 14.87
C LYS A 252 14.12 -15.09 15.57
N LYS A 253 14.05 -15.01 16.89
CA LYS A 253 14.69 -13.95 17.69
C LYS A 253 14.49 -12.55 17.10
N THR A 254 13.29 -12.26 16.57
CA THR A 254 13.02 -11.01 15.87
C THR A 254 11.87 -10.26 16.52
N ASP A 255 12.12 -8.99 16.82
CA ASP A 255 11.10 -8.02 17.21
C ASP A 255 10.79 -7.10 16.01
N ILE A 256 9.52 -7.00 15.61
CA ILE A 256 9.09 -6.07 14.56
C ILE A 256 8.30 -4.91 15.16
N PHE A 257 8.59 -3.71 14.70
CA PHE A 257 7.96 -2.47 15.15
C PHE A 257 7.06 -1.90 14.07
N PHE A 258 5.78 -1.70 14.42
CA PHE A 258 4.77 -1.08 13.56
C PHE A 258 4.63 0.39 13.94
N ILE A 259 5.22 1.28 13.15
CA ILE A 259 5.37 2.68 13.47
C ILE A 259 4.44 3.54 12.60
N ASN A 260 3.73 4.46 13.26
CA ASN A 260 2.92 5.48 12.59
C ASN A 260 3.56 6.84 12.86
N LEU A 261 4.02 7.53 11.82
CA LEU A 261 4.70 8.82 11.95
C LEU A 261 3.72 9.92 12.42
N ASN A 262 2.58 10.01 11.76
CA ASN A 262 1.55 10.99 12.09
C ASN A 262 0.39 10.29 12.82
N LYS A 263 0.20 10.65 14.08
CA LYS A 263 -0.88 10.13 14.94
C LYS A 263 -1.90 11.22 15.16
N SER A 264 -3.15 10.96 14.75
CA SER A 264 -4.27 11.86 15.02
C SER A 264 -5.03 11.42 16.28
N GLU A 265 -5.59 12.34 17.02
CA GLU A 265 -6.45 12.05 18.18
C GLU A 265 -7.67 11.19 17.82
N LYS A 266 -8.09 11.22 16.56
CA LYS A 266 -9.18 10.38 16.05
C LYS A 266 -8.82 8.89 15.99
N ASP A 267 -7.55 8.57 15.78
CA ASP A 267 -7.04 7.21 15.58
C ASP A 267 -6.27 6.66 16.79
N PHE A 268 -5.86 7.54 17.73
CA PHE A 268 -4.99 7.19 18.85
C PHE A 268 -5.45 7.88 20.13
N SER A 269 -5.34 7.18 21.26
CA SER A 269 -5.56 7.77 22.57
C SER A 269 -4.38 8.68 23.00
N PRO A 270 -4.58 9.65 23.91
CA PRO A 270 -3.50 10.50 24.40
C PRO A 270 -2.27 9.71 24.91
N SER A 271 -2.49 8.55 25.52
CA SER A 271 -1.42 7.68 26.04
C SER A 271 -0.64 6.94 24.96
N THR A 272 -1.05 7.01 23.68
CA THR A 272 -0.41 6.37 22.54
C THR A 272 0.09 7.35 21.48
N MET A 273 0.09 8.65 21.81
CA MET A 273 0.61 9.74 20.98
C MET A 273 2.14 9.85 21.08
N TYR A 274 2.84 8.76 20.77
CA TYR A 274 4.32 8.73 20.77
C TYR A 274 4.90 9.57 19.64
N GLU A 275 6.08 10.13 19.87
CA GLU A 275 6.83 10.86 18.85
C GLU A 275 7.82 9.93 18.14
N ASP A 276 7.44 9.48 16.94
CA ASP A 276 8.28 8.63 16.10
C ASP A 276 8.65 9.40 14.83
N TYR A 277 9.96 9.50 14.52
CA TYR A 277 10.43 10.26 13.36
C TYR A 277 11.84 9.84 12.91
N ALA A 278 12.17 10.11 11.65
CA ALA A 278 13.53 10.01 11.16
C ALA A 278 14.34 11.23 11.58
N ILE A 279 15.49 11.01 12.21
CA ILE A 279 16.46 12.07 12.54
C ILE A 279 17.20 12.45 11.25
N ASN A 280 17.60 11.45 10.48
CA ASN A 280 18.16 11.56 9.12
C ASN A 280 17.87 10.26 8.35
N ASP A 281 18.51 10.06 7.21
CA ASP A 281 18.28 8.86 6.38
C ASP A 281 18.71 7.54 7.02
N LYS A 282 19.50 7.56 8.10
CA LYS A 282 20.04 6.38 8.80
C LYS A 282 19.61 6.27 10.26
N LEU A 283 19.21 7.36 10.89
CA LEU A 283 18.86 7.39 12.31
C LEU A 283 17.36 7.62 12.48
N PHE A 284 16.75 6.79 13.31
CA PHE A 284 15.31 6.81 13.57
C PHE A 284 15.04 6.90 15.07
N HIS A 285 14.22 7.87 15.47
CA HIS A 285 13.71 8.01 16.84
C HIS A 285 12.39 7.23 16.96
N TRP A 286 12.28 6.42 18.01
CA TRP A 286 11.10 5.64 18.33
C TRP A 286 10.86 5.60 19.84
N GLN A 287 9.60 5.66 20.25
CA GLN A 287 9.20 5.54 21.65
C GLN A 287 8.53 4.19 21.92
N SER A 288 8.92 3.56 23.03
CA SER A 288 8.30 2.32 23.51
C SER A 288 6.86 2.55 23.98
N GLN A 289 6.17 1.49 24.35
CA GLN A 289 4.83 1.61 24.94
C GLN A 289 4.89 2.37 26.27
N SER A 290 3.82 3.13 26.58
CA SER A 290 3.74 4.03 27.75
C SER A 290 3.96 3.36 29.11
N GLN A 291 3.83 2.04 29.20
CA GLN A 291 4.06 1.29 30.45
C GLN A 291 5.49 0.72 30.58
N ASP A 292 6.28 0.79 29.49
CA ASP A 292 7.61 0.20 29.46
C ASP A 292 8.58 1.00 30.35
N ARG A 293 9.42 0.26 31.06
CA ARG A 293 10.51 0.80 31.89
C ARG A 293 11.85 0.29 31.38
N GLN A 294 12.92 1.08 31.57
CA GLN A 294 14.27 0.65 31.20
C GLN A 294 14.62 -0.72 31.79
N ALA A 295 14.26 -0.97 33.06
CA ALA A 295 14.55 -2.23 33.73
C ALA A 295 13.71 -3.43 33.24
N SER A 296 12.70 -3.24 32.39
CA SER A 296 11.88 -4.37 31.90
C SER A 296 12.67 -5.29 30.98
N ALA A 297 12.39 -6.61 31.04
CA ALA A 297 13.05 -7.61 30.21
C ALA A 297 12.95 -7.30 28.69
N LYS A 298 11.80 -6.75 28.25
CA LYS A 298 11.59 -6.32 26.87
C LYS A 298 12.55 -5.21 26.47
N ILE A 299 12.68 -4.17 27.27
CA ILE A 299 13.56 -3.02 27.00
C ILE A 299 15.02 -3.45 27.08
N GLN A 300 15.40 -4.27 28.07
CA GLN A 300 16.76 -4.81 28.17
C GLN A 300 17.12 -5.69 26.95
N ARG A 301 16.17 -6.45 26.39
CA ARG A 301 16.38 -7.20 25.14
C ARG A 301 16.68 -6.24 23.97
N TYR A 302 15.95 -5.13 23.84
CA TYR A 302 16.18 -4.13 22.79
C TYR A 302 17.58 -3.51 22.91
N ILE A 303 18.00 -3.16 24.12
CA ILE A 303 19.32 -2.56 24.38
C ILE A 303 20.43 -3.56 24.05
N ASN A 304 20.26 -4.82 24.42
CA ASN A 304 21.26 -5.87 24.29
C ASN A 304 21.13 -6.73 23.03
N HIS A 305 20.23 -6.36 22.08
CA HIS A 305 19.83 -7.20 20.97
C HIS A 305 21.00 -7.77 20.16
N LYS A 306 22.08 -6.99 19.97
CA LYS A 306 23.28 -7.45 19.27
C LYS A 306 23.99 -8.58 20.00
N ASN A 307 24.08 -8.48 21.33
CA ASN A 307 24.79 -9.46 22.14
C ASN A 307 24.01 -10.78 22.23
N THR A 308 22.68 -10.72 22.14
CA THR A 308 21.79 -11.88 22.21
C THR A 308 21.47 -12.48 20.84
N GLY A 309 21.90 -11.79 19.76
CA GLY A 309 21.57 -12.15 18.39
C GLY A 309 20.11 -11.92 18.03
N ASP A 310 19.44 -11.02 18.76
CA ASP A 310 18.08 -10.59 18.43
C ASP A 310 18.10 -9.55 17.32
N ILE A 311 17.08 -9.58 16.49
CA ILE A 311 16.89 -8.67 15.35
C ILE A 311 15.77 -7.69 15.67
N ILE A 312 15.99 -6.42 15.38
CA ILE A 312 14.97 -5.37 15.43
C ILE A 312 14.69 -4.91 14.00
N SER A 313 13.41 -4.93 13.59
CA SER A 313 13.00 -4.56 12.24
C SER A 313 11.88 -3.52 12.26
N LEU A 314 11.99 -2.50 11.41
CA LEU A 314 11.08 -1.37 11.39
C LEU A 314 10.14 -1.43 10.18
N PHE A 315 8.85 -1.34 10.46
CA PHE A 315 7.76 -1.19 9.50
C PHE A 315 7.08 0.14 9.77
N VAL A 316 7.20 1.08 8.82
CA VAL A 316 6.83 2.48 9.04
C VAL A 316 5.78 2.93 8.02
N ARG A 317 4.77 3.66 8.47
CA ARG A 317 3.81 4.34 7.60
C ARG A 317 3.57 5.77 8.05
N GLU A 318 3.22 6.63 7.12
CA GLU A 318 2.95 8.04 7.40
C GLU A 318 1.69 8.22 8.25
N PHE A 319 0.56 7.69 7.79
CA PHE A 319 -0.73 7.74 8.47
C PHE A 319 -1.31 6.34 8.65
N LYS A 320 -2.20 6.18 9.62
CA LYS A 320 -2.94 4.93 9.83
C LYS A 320 -3.92 4.63 8.68
N ARG A 321 -4.48 5.68 8.09
CA ARG A 321 -5.46 5.58 7.01
C ARG A 321 -5.10 6.44 5.82
N LEU A 322 -5.48 5.97 4.63
CA LEU A 322 -5.53 6.71 3.39
C LEU A 322 -6.99 6.75 2.95
N GLY A 323 -7.69 7.84 3.28
CA GLY A 323 -9.14 7.91 3.11
C GLY A 323 -9.86 6.82 3.93
N SER A 324 -10.62 5.95 3.26
CA SER A 324 -11.33 4.82 3.90
C SER A 324 -10.45 3.58 4.12
N TYR A 325 -9.27 3.50 3.51
CA TYR A 325 -8.38 2.33 3.54
C TYR A 325 -7.33 2.43 4.64
N THR A 326 -6.94 1.27 5.19
CA THR A 326 -5.80 1.18 6.09
C THR A 326 -4.52 1.31 5.28
N ALA A 327 -3.66 2.27 5.64
CA ALA A 327 -2.39 2.48 4.96
C ALA A 327 -1.42 1.30 5.19
N PRO A 328 -0.69 0.88 4.16
CA PRO A 328 0.36 -0.13 4.30
C PRO A 328 1.56 0.43 5.04
N TYR A 329 2.41 -0.46 5.54
CA TYR A 329 3.72 -0.14 6.06
C TYR A 329 4.80 -0.31 4.99
N THR A 330 5.78 0.57 4.98
CA THR A 330 7.04 0.39 4.26
C THR A 330 8.00 -0.36 5.17
N PHE A 331 8.61 -1.43 4.67
CA PHE A 331 9.64 -2.17 5.38
C PHE A 331 10.98 -1.47 5.26
N LEU A 332 11.48 -0.87 6.35
CA LEU A 332 12.77 -0.17 6.39
C LEU A 332 13.97 -1.09 6.66
N GLY A 333 13.72 -2.37 6.92
CA GLY A 333 14.78 -3.33 7.24
C GLY A 333 15.14 -3.36 8.71
N ASN A 334 16.34 -3.88 8.99
CA ASN A 334 16.86 -4.06 10.33
C ASN A 334 17.50 -2.78 10.87
N ALA A 335 17.55 -2.68 12.20
CA ALA A 335 18.12 -1.54 12.88
C ALA A 335 18.89 -1.97 14.12
N ASP A 336 19.95 -1.21 14.41
CA ASP A 336 20.80 -1.37 15.57
C ASP A 336 20.52 -0.33 16.64
N TYR A 337 20.55 -0.75 17.88
CA TYR A 337 20.47 0.15 19.03
C TYR A 337 21.66 1.14 19.03
N VAL A 338 21.34 2.42 19.29
CA VAL A 338 22.35 3.49 19.45
C VAL A 338 22.34 4.02 20.88
N LYS A 339 21.18 4.53 21.32
CA LYS A 339 20.99 5.07 22.68
C LYS A 339 19.53 5.06 23.07
N HIS A 340 19.27 5.23 24.34
CA HIS A 340 17.91 5.44 24.88
C HIS A 340 17.92 6.49 25.98
N GLU A 341 16.75 7.02 26.31
CA GLU A 341 16.52 7.95 27.40
C GLU A 341 15.08 7.89 27.90
N GLY A 342 14.84 8.42 29.06
CA GLY A 342 13.49 8.53 29.65
C GLY A 342 12.95 7.23 30.22
N GLU A 343 11.77 7.33 30.80
CA GLU A 343 10.98 6.25 31.39
C GLU A 343 9.50 6.49 31.09
N ARG A 344 8.78 5.45 30.63
CA ARG A 344 7.33 5.44 30.47
C ARG A 344 6.72 6.55 29.59
N PRO A 345 7.09 6.61 28.30
CA PRO A 345 7.84 5.63 27.51
C PRO A 345 9.35 5.82 27.61
N VAL A 346 10.10 4.80 27.16
CA VAL A 346 11.52 4.88 26.89
C VAL A 346 11.70 5.30 25.44
N SER A 347 12.46 6.36 25.20
CA SER A 347 12.81 6.85 23.87
C SER A 347 14.09 6.19 23.38
N PHE A 348 14.09 5.72 22.14
CA PHE A 348 15.21 5.05 21.50
C PHE A 348 15.68 5.79 20.26
N VAL A 349 16.97 5.74 20.00
CA VAL A 349 17.55 6.03 18.70
C VAL A 349 18.08 4.73 18.09
N TRP A 350 17.59 4.43 16.91
CA TRP A 350 17.94 3.26 16.11
C TRP A 350 18.75 3.68 14.89
N LYS A 351 19.81 2.91 14.57
CA LYS A 351 20.56 3.07 13.33
C LYS A 351 20.10 2.01 12.33
N LEU A 352 19.45 2.45 11.28
CA LEU A 352 19.02 1.57 10.18
C LEU A 352 20.24 1.01 9.42
N HIS A 353 20.17 -0.26 9.04
CA HIS A 353 21.17 -0.87 8.16
C HIS A 353 21.12 -0.25 6.76
N ASN A 354 19.92 0.06 6.28
CA ASN A 354 19.67 0.66 4.97
C ASN A 354 19.09 2.07 5.11
N SER A 355 19.47 2.99 4.22
CA SER A 355 18.96 4.36 4.25
C SER A 355 17.46 4.39 3.95
N ILE A 356 16.72 5.28 4.59
CA ILE A 356 15.32 5.56 4.28
C ILE A 356 15.22 6.05 2.82
N PRO A 357 14.28 5.54 2.03
CA PRO A 357 14.06 6.00 0.67
C PRO A 357 13.85 7.52 0.59
N ALA A 358 14.41 8.15 -0.44
CA ALA A 358 14.38 9.60 -0.59
C ALA A 358 12.96 10.20 -0.68
N ASP A 359 12.00 9.46 -1.23
CA ASP A 359 10.59 9.85 -1.30
C ASP A 359 9.86 9.73 0.04
N MET A 360 10.38 8.94 0.97
CA MET A 360 9.82 8.75 2.31
C MET A 360 10.49 9.65 3.35
N LEU A 361 11.75 10.02 3.17
CA LEU A 361 12.52 10.80 4.15
C LEU A 361 11.84 12.12 4.54
N PRO A 362 11.33 12.96 3.60
CA PRO A 362 10.64 14.21 3.96
C PRO A 362 9.39 14.00 4.81
N LYS A 363 8.69 12.88 4.61
CA LYS A 363 7.50 12.51 5.37
C LYS A 363 7.83 11.98 6.76
N ALA A 364 9.00 11.40 6.92
CA ALA A 364 9.47 10.81 8.16
C ALA A 364 10.25 11.82 9.04
N ASN A 365 10.79 12.90 8.45
CA ASN A 365 11.62 13.86 9.15
C ASN A 365 10.80 15.07 9.65
N LYS A 366 10.76 15.26 10.96
CA LYS A 366 10.02 16.35 11.63
C LYS A 366 10.52 17.75 11.28
N SER A 367 11.80 17.89 10.89
CA SER A 367 12.43 19.17 10.60
C SER A 367 12.16 19.72 9.19
N ILE A 368 11.63 18.85 8.29
CA ILE A 368 11.35 19.22 6.89
C ILE A 368 9.84 19.47 6.70
N ALA A 369 9.02 19.15 7.69
CA ALA A 369 7.55 19.28 7.62
C ALA A 369 7.03 20.63 8.14
N LEU A 370 7.91 21.66 8.29
CA LEU A 370 7.55 23.04 8.70
C LEU A 370 7.66 23.97 7.49
#